data_8534b57a1a706e39e3ce1bc854084491
#
_entry.id   8534b57a1a706e39e3ce1bc854084491
#
_cell.length_a   1.000
_cell.length_b   1.000
_cell.length_c   1.000
_cell.angle_alpha   90.00
_cell.angle_beta   90.00
_cell.angle_gamma   90.00
#
_symmetry.space_group_name_H-M   'P 1'
#
loop_
_entity.id
_entity.type
_entity.pdbx_description
1 polymer ?
#
loop_
_entity_poly.entity_id
_entity_poly.type
_entity_poly.pdbx_seq_one_letter_code
_entity_poly.pdbx_strand_id
1 'polypeptide(L)'
;MMSKQISKYKSDMEVQIKDNKIYAPLKGKWLVTKPEEEVRQKYICRLVDSYGYDINQMDQELKVTNSQRGQGAARADIVIWKSAKDKTNGKSAFIVVECKAESVTIRKDDYYQGYNYASWAGADFFVTTNLKETRIFKVIKGELPKKLEEIVDIPSAENATNEKKVKELLNQTKAFTRDEFSRLLYKCHNIIRNNDKLSPEAAFDEISKILFIKIRYERDNTGTQIFSKDAFVKLKDAYNRMKSKDAPEFYQFLFEKTKEDFAKDN
;
A
#
# COMPACT_ATOMS: atom_id res chain seq x y z
N MET A 1 27.27 11.77 -9.62
CA MET A 1 26.69 12.95 -8.93
C MET A 1 25.38 12.63 -8.19
N MET A 2 25.18 11.38 -7.68
CA MET A 2 23.96 10.96 -6.97
C MET A 2 24.09 10.83 -5.45
N SER A 3 25.20 11.25 -4.85
CA SER A 3 25.46 11.04 -3.40
C SER A 3 25.35 12.29 -2.53
N LYS A 4 24.84 13.41 -3.05
CA LYS A 4 24.77 14.68 -2.30
C LYS A 4 23.36 15.15 -1.92
N GLN A 5 22.28 14.41 -2.23
CA GLN A 5 20.91 14.81 -1.88
C GLN A 5 20.31 14.11 -0.66
N ILE A 6 21.01 13.15 -0.06
CA ILE A 6 20.51 12.38 1.11
C ILE A 6 20.81 13.09 2.45
N SER A 7 21.53 14.22 2.43
CA SER A 7 22.08 14.84 3.64
C SER A 7 21.25 15.98 4.26
N LYS A 8 19.98 16.19 3.87
CA LYS A 8 19.24 17.38 4.32
C LYS A 8 18.22 17.17 5.45
N TYR A 9 17.96 15.92 5.84
CA TYR A 9 17.00 15.59 6.91
C TYR A 9 17.60 14.54 7.86
N LYS A 10 18.67 14.90 8.57
CA LYS A 10 19.13 14.15 9.74
C LYS A 10 18.66 14.89 10.98
N SER A 11 17.41 14.70 11.36
CA SER A 11 17.06 14.73 12.76
C SER A 11 17.19 13.28 13.24
N ASP A 12 18.29 12.95 13.91
CA ASP A 12 18.45 11.65 14.56
C ASP A 12 17.47 11.59 15.75
N MET A 13 16.20 11.36 15.47
CA MET A 13 15.18 11.22 16.49
C MET A 13 15.27 9.83 17.09
N GLU A 14 15.79 9.73 18.30
CA GLU A 14 15.94 8.46 19.00
C GLU A 14 14.83 8.21 20.02
N VAL A 15 14.47 6.95 20.18
CA VAL A 15 13.57 6.52 21.24
C VAL A 15 14.25 6.64 22.60
N GLN A 16 13.66 7.40 23.50
CA GLN A 16 14.17 7.59 24.85
C GLN A 16 13.45 6.66 25.82
N ILE A 17 14.21 5.81 26.52
CA ILE A 17 13.71 4.91 27.57
C ILE A 17 14.46 5.21 28.87
N LYS A 18 13.71 5.40 29.95
CA LYS A 18 14.23 5.60 31.29
C LYS A 18 13.27 5.03 32.33
N ASP A 19 13.80 4.29 33.32
CA ASP A 19 13.03 3.77 34.47
C ASP A 19 11.73 3.04 34.05
N ASN A 20 11.85 2.14 33.08
CA ASN A 20 10.72 1.39 32.50
C ASN A 20 9.63 2.31 31.88
N LYS A 21 9.98 3.50 31.49
CA LYS A 21 9.13 4.45 30.76
C LYS A 21 9.76 4.84 29.44
N ILE A 22 8.92 5.06 28.44
CA ILE A 22 9.27 5.51 27.12
C ILE A 22 8.73 6.92 26.88
N TYR A 23 9.53 7.81 26.34
CA TYR A 23 9.08 9.16 26.02
C TYR A 23 8.22 9.17 24.76
N ALA A 24 7.03 9.75 24.83
CA ALA A 24 6.11 9.92 23.72
C ALA A 24 6.09 11.37 23.24
N PRO A 25 6.87 11.75 22.22
CA PRO A 25 7.03 13.12 21.77
C PRO A 25 5.72 13.76 21.30
N LEU A 26 4.82 12.98 20.67
CA LEU A 26 3.51 13.48 20.23
C LEU A 26 2.59 13.85 21.40
N LYS A 27 2.85 13.32 22.60
CA LYS A 27 2.11 13.64 23.84
C LYS A 27 2.90 14.51 24.82
N GLY A 28 4.19 14.74 24.57
CA GLY A 28 5.08 15.48 25.43
C GLY A 28 5.24 14.85 26.83
N LYS A 29 5.13 13.52 26.99
CA LYS A 29 5.17 12.85 28.29
C LYS A 29 5.79 11.45 28.25
N TRP A 30 6.17 10.97 29.42
CA TRP A 30 6.65 9.61 29.63
C TRP A 30 5.48 8.66 29.85
N LEU A 31 5.47 7.55 29.11
CA LEU A 31 4.47 6.46 29.21
C LEU A 31 5.15 5.22 29.78
N VAL A 32 4.37 4.30 30.33
CA VAL A 32 4.88 2.97 30.72
C VAL A 32 5.31 2.24 29.45
N THR A 33 6.53 1.68 29.49
CA THR A 33 7.06 0.91 28.39
C THR A 33 6.27 -0.39 28.21
N LYS A 34 5.52 -0.48 27.12
CA LYS A 34 4.83 -1.70 26.66
C LYS A 34 5.39 -2.08 25.31
N PRO A 35 5.42 -3.38 24.96
CA PRO A 35 5.98 -3.80 23.65
C PRO A 35 5.37 -3.10 22.44
N GLU A 36 4.08 -2.83 22.46
CA GLU A 36 3.37 -2.11 21.40
C GLU A 36 3.74 -0.62 21.39
N GLU A 37 3.92 -0.01 22.57
CA GLU A 37 4.36 1.39 22.69
C GLU A 37 5.79 1.57 22.19
N GLU A 38 6.67 0.60 22.38
CA GLU A 38 8.02 0.63 21.81
C GLU A 38 7.97 0.63 20.28
N VAL A 39 7.14 -0.23 19.69
CA VAL A 39 6.93 -0.26 18.23
C VAL A 39 6.40 1.09 17.75
N ARG A 40 5.41 1.65 18.45
CA ARG A 40 4.82 2.95 18.10
C ARG A 40 5.87 4.06 18.10
N GLN A 41 6.68 4.18 19.15
CA GLN A 41 7.68 5.24 19.24
C GLN A 41 8.81 5.04 18.20
N LYS A 42 9.28 3.82 17.98
CA LYS A 42 10.25 3.51 16.92
C LYS A 42 9.70 3.85 15.52
N TYR A 43 8.41 3.60 15.29
CA TYR A 43 7.79 3.92 14.01
C TYR A 43 7.60 5.44 13.82
N ILE A 44 7.30 6.19 14.90
CA ILE A 44 7.29 7.66 14.87
C ILE A 44 8.66 8.20 14.48
N CYS A 45 9.75 7.71 15.08
CA CYS A 45 11.12 8.09 14.67
C CYS A 45 11.34 7.81 13.18
N ARG A 46 10.93 6.64 12.67
CA ARG A 46 11.02 6.31 11.25
C ARG A 46 10.22 7.26 10.35
N LEU A 47 9.03 7.67 10.78
CA LEU A 47 8.22 8.64 10.04
C LEU A 47 8.90 9.99 9.94
N VAL A 48 9.59 10.43 11.02
CA VAL A 48 10.37 11.67 11.03
C VAL A 48 11.63 11.54 10.17
N ASP A 49 12.47 10.54 10.45
CA ASP A 49 13.81 10.44 9.87
C ASP A 49 13.83 9.97 8.42
N SER A 50 12.97 8.98 8.08
CA SER A 50 12.96 8.38 6.74
C SER A 50 11.94 9.01 5.80
N TYR A 51 10.79 9.45 6.34
CA TYR A 51 9.72 10.04 5.53
C TYR A 51 9.61 11.56 5.64
N GLY A 52 10.33 12.19 6.57
CA GLY A 52 10.40 13.64 6.75
C GLY A 52 9.14 14.27 7.34
N TYR A 53 8.27 13.50 8.01
CA TYR A 53 7.07 14.04 8.64
C TYR A 53 7.40 14.83 9.90
N ASP A 54 6.84 16.03 10.04
CA ASP A 54 6.95 16.84 11.25
C ASP A 54 6.03 16.27 12.36
N ILE A 55 6.52 16.28 13.62
CA ILE A 55 5.73 15.84 14.78
C ILE A 55 4.44 16.63 14.95
N ASN A 56 4.40 17.90 14.54
CA ASN A 56 3.21 18.74 14.59
C ASN A 56 2.10 18.31 13.61
N GLN A 57 2.43 17.52 12.59
CA GLN A 57 1.45 16.98 11.65
C GLN A 57 1.03 15.54 11.98
N MET A 58 1.39 15.04 13.15
CA MET A 58 1.03 13.72 13.64
C MET A 58 0.26 13.80 14.97
N ASP A 59 -0.43 12.71 15.30
CA ASP A 59 -1.03 12.48 16.61
C ASP A 59 -0.99 10.99 16.95
N GLN A 60 -1.07 10.64 18.22
CA GLN A 60 -1.13 9.25 18.65
C GLN A 60 -2.33 8.97 19.54
N GLU A 61 -2.85 7.73 19.48
CA GLU A 61 -4.06 7.28 20.22
C GLU A 61 -5.26 8.21 19.99
N LEU A 62 -5.41 8.68 18.75
CA LEU A 62 -6.53 9.53 18.38
C LEU A 62 -7.83 8.70 18.37
N LYS A 63 -8.86 9.20 19.03
CA LYS A 63 -10.19 8.59 18.97
C LYS A 63 -10.75 8.72 17.55
N VAL A 64 -11.03 7.59 16.93
CA VAL A 64 -11.68 7.52 15.62
C VAL A 64 -13.11 7.04 15.87
N THR A 65 -14.05 7.96 15.84
CA THR A 65 -15.44 7.60 16.12
C THR A 65 -16.29 7.74 14.85
N ASN A 66 -16.93 6.64 14.50
CA ASN A 66 -18.17 6.67 13.73
C ASN A 66 -19.30 6.14 14.63
N SER A 67 -19.44 6.66 15.84
CA SER A 67 -20.35 6.08 16.81
C SER A 67 -21.59 6.91 17.05
N GLN A 68 -22.64 6.52 16.38
CA GLN A 68 -23.98 6.56 16.94
C GLN A 68 -24.27 5.37 17.90
N ARG A 69 -23.30 4.46 18.16
CA ARG A 69 -23.45 3.30 19.04
C ARG A 69 -22.31 3.24 20.06
N GLY A 70 -22.62 3.56 21.29
CA GLY A 70 -21.80 3.67 22.49
C GLY A 70 -20.94 2.46 22.93
N GLN A 71 -20.21 1.85 22.04
CA GLN A 71 -19.17 0.87 22.37
C GLN A 71 -17.81 1.49 22.15
N GLY A 72 -16.99 1.47 23.17
CA GLY A 72 -15.63 1.93 23.37
C GLY A 72 -14.97 2.63 22.16
N ALA A 73 -14.63 3.91 22.33
CA ALA A 73 -14.02 4.70 21.27
C ALA A 73 -12.76 3.99 20.72
N ALA A 74 -12.87 3.46 19.50
CA ALA A 74 -11.74 2.93 18.77
C ALA A 74 -10.67 4.02 18.64
N ARG A 75 -9.40 3.68 18.81
CA ARG A 75 -8.28 4.62 18.71
C ARG A 75 -7.31 4.13 17.66
N ALA A 76 -6.94 5.04 16.77
CA ALA A 76 -5.83 4.82 15.84
C ALA A 76 -4.51 5.09 16.58
N ASP A 77 -3.53 4.23 16.41
CA ASP A 77 -2.24 4.34 17.08
C ASP A 77 -1.47 5.58 16.67
N ILE A 78 -1.34 5.82 15.36
CA ILE A 78 -0.74 7.05 14.83
C ILE A 78 -1.61 7.55 13.68
N VAL A 79 -1.86 8.84 13.67
CA VAL A 79 -2.58 9.54 12.60
C VAL A 79 -1.68 10.64 12.05
N ILE A 80 -1.59 10.75 10.75
CA ILE A 80 -0.71 11.70 10.04
C ILE A 80 -1.57 12.52 9.07
N TRP A 81 -1.37 13.83 9.06
CA TRP A 81 -1.96 14.76 8.10
C TRP A 81 -0.94 15.17 7.04
N LYS A 82 -1.40 15.67 5.91
CA LYS A 82 -0.51 16.19 4.83
C LYS A 82 0.34 17.35 5.30
N SER A 83 -0.14 18.13 6.28
CA SER A 83 0.58 19.23 6.90
C SER A 83 0.06 19.50 8.32
N ALA A 84 0.82 20.20 9.15
CA ALA A 84 0.39 20.68 10.47
C ALA A 84 -0.85 21.60 10.36
N LYS A 85 -0.94 22.41 9.30
CA LYS A 85 -2.12 23.24 9.01
C LYS A 85 -3.38 22.42 8.75
N ASP A 86 -3.26 21.30 8.05
CA ASP A 86 -4.40 20.41 7.79
C ASP A 86 -4.89 19.76 9.08
N LYS A 87 -3.98 19.37 9.97
CA LYS A 87 -4.30 18.88 11.32
C LYS A 87 -5.09 19.95 12.12
N THR A 88 -4.56 21.16 12.18
CA THR A 88 -5.19 22.28 12.92
C THR A 88 -6.57 22.65 12.35
N ASN A 89 -6.74 22.56 11.05
CA ASN A 89 -8.00 22.86 10.37
C ASN A 89 -9.00 21.69 10.41
N GLY A 90 -8.69 20.59 11.10
CA GLY A 90 -9.59 19.44 11.24
C GLY A 90 -9.87 18.71 9.91
N LYS A 91 -8.94 18.77 8.95
CA LYS A 91 -9.09 18.01 7.70
C LYS A 91 -8.98 16.50 7.95
N SER A 92 -9.44 15.72 6.99
CA SER A 92 -9.29 14.26 7.01
C SER A 92 -7.84 13.86 7.20
N ALA A 93 -7.61 12.75 7.90
CA ALA A 93 -6.30 12.12 8.01
C ALA A 93 -5.74 11.78 6.62
N PHE A 94 -4.43 11.71 6.51
CA PHE A 94 -3.76 11.28 5.29
C PHE A 94 -3.29 9.83 5.38
N ILE A 95 -2.68 9.49 6.52
CA ILE A 95 -2.20 8.13 6.81
C ILE A 95 -2.66 7.75 8.22
N VAL A 96 -3.13 6.51 8.38
CA VAL A 96 -3.39 5.89 9.67
C VAL A 96 -2.46 4.70 9.83
N VAL A 97 -1.83 4.59 10.99
CA VAL A 97 -0.93 3.48 11.33
C VAL A 97 -1.50 2.73 12.53
N GLU A 98 -1.50 1.41 12.45
CA GLU A 98 -1.78 0.47 13.52
C GLU A 98 -0.50 -0.27 13.88
N CYS A 99 -0.10 -0.21 15.14
CA CYS A 99 1.10 -0.84 15.67
C CYS A 99 0.74 -2.11 16.44
N LYS A 100 1.53 -3.16 16.27
CA LYS A 100 1.45 -4.38 17.07
C LYS A 100 2.80 -4.62 17.73
N ALA A 101 2.81 -5.28 18.88
CA ALA A 101 4.07 -5.66 19.52
C ALA A 101 4.95 -6.48 18.56
N GLU A 102 6.25 -6.32 18.62
CA GLU A 102 7.21 -6.98 17.74
C GLU A 102 7.14 -8.51 17.74
N SER A 103 6.68 -9.09 18.86
CA SER A 103 6.46 -10.54 19.02
C SER A 103 5.13 -11.04 18.43
N VAL A 104 4.22 -10.14 18.05
CA VAL A 104 2.89 -10.49 17.54
C VAL A 104 2.93 -10.65 16.04
N THR A 105 2.48 -11.80 15.53
CA THR A 105 2.25 -12.00 14.09
C THR A 105 0.99 -11.23 13.68
N ILE A 106 1.12 -10.33 12.71
CA ILE A 106 0.01 -9.57 12.18
C ILE A 106 -0.88 -10.47 11.31
N ARG A 107 -2.16 -10.61 11.68
CA ARG A 107 -3.15 -11.45 10.98
C ARG A 107 -4.04 -10.62 10.07
N LYS A 108 -4.75 -11.28 9.15
CA LYS A 108 -5.69 -10.60 8.25
C LYS A 108 -6.80 -9.83 8.97
N ASP A 109 -7.27 -10.34 10.10
CA ASP A 109 -8.32 -9.67 10.89
C ASP A 109 -7.82 -8.34 11.48
N ASP A 110 -6.54 -8.26 11.85
CA ASP A 110 -5.91 -7.02 12.30
C ASP A 110 -5.91 -5.96 11.18
N TYR A 111 -5.75 -6.38 9.92
CA TYR A 111 -5.80 -5.44 8.78
C TYR A 111 -7.17 -4.79 8.62
N TYR A 112 -8.24 -5.55 8.76
CA TYR A 112 -9.59 -5.00 8.61
C TYR A 112 -9.97 -4.05 9.72
N GLN A 113 -9.54 -4.30 10.95
CA GLN A 113 -9.79 -3.40 12.07
C GLN A 113 -9.12 -2.03 11.84
N GLY A 114 -7.82 -2.02 11.58
CA GLY A 114 -7.07 -0.79 11.33
C GLY A 114 -7.52 -0.09 10.05
N TYR A 115 -7.87 -0.85 9.00
CA TYR A 115 -8.44 -0.30 7.78
C TYR A 115 -9.76 0.44 8.04
N ASN A 116 -10.63 -0.09 8.91
CA ASN A 116 -11.85 0.60 9.30
C ASN A 116 -11.54 1.94 9.94
N TYR A 117 -10.53 2.00 10.82
CA TYR A 117 -10.11 3.25 11.44
C TYR A 117 -9.62 4.25 10.40
N ALA A 118 -8.82 3.80 9.44
CA ALA A 118 -8.33 4.63 8.35
C ALA A 118 -9.47 5.15 7.45
N SER A 119 -10.44 4.29 7.12
CA SER A 119 -11.61 4.67 6.34
C SER A 119 -12.48 5.70 7.08
N TRP A 120 -12.71 5.53 8.37
CA TRP A 120 -13.48 6.48 9.18
C TRP A 120 -12.76 7.83 9.36
N ALA A 121 -11.42 7.80 9.47
CA ALA A 121 -10.61 9.00 9.50
C ALA A 121 -10.50 9.70 8.14
N GLY A 122 -11.05 9.10 7.07
CA GLY A 122 -10.96 9.60 5.70
C GLY A 122 -9.55 9.59 5.14
N ALA A 123 -8.68 8.70 5.63
CA ALA A 123 -7.31 8.57 5.19
C ALA A 123 -7.20 8.04 3.75
N ASP A 124 -6.07 8.33 3.09
CA ASP A 124 -5.73 7.77 1.79
C ASP A 124 -4.91 6.48 1.92
N PHE A 125 -4.17 6.33 3.05
CA PHE A 125 -3.27 5.21 3.33
C PHE A 125 -3.56 4.60 4.70
N PHE A 126 -3.46 3.28 4.76
CA PHE A 126 -3.43 2.51 6.00
C PHE A 126 -2.14 1.71 6.09
N VAL A 127 -1.48 1.79 7.24
CA VAL A 127 -0.26 1.04 7.54
C VAL A 127 -0.50 0.16 8.76
N THR A 128 -0.06 -1.09 8.72
CA THR A 128 0.06 -1.92 9.92
C THR A 128 1.49 -2.41 10.05
N THR A 129 2.04 -2.36 11.27
CA THR A 129 3.45 -2.70 11.49
C THR A 129 3.70 -3.27 12.89
N ASN A 130 4.63 -4.21 12.95
CA ASN A 130 5.30 -4.66 14.17
C ASN A 130 6.82 -4.45 14.07
N LEU A 131 7.30 -3.60 13.15
CA LEU A 131 8.69 -3.32 12.74
C LEU A 131 9.38 -4.45 11.96
N LYS A 132 9.09 -5.73 12.24
CA LYS A 132 9.59 -6.87 11.45
C LYS A 132 8.83 -7.00 10.13
N GLU A 133 7.54 -6.75 10.18
CA GLU A 133 6.65 -6.74 9.05
C GLU A 133 5.90 -5.40 9.01
N THR A 134 5.89 -4.77 7.85
CA THR A 134 5.11 -3.56 7.59
C THR A 134 4.30 -3.80 6.32
N ARG A 135 2.99 -3.58 6.41
CA ARG A 135 2.08 -3.66 5.28
C ARG A 135 1.35 -2.35 5.10
N ILE A 136 1.21 -1.95 3.86
CA ILE A 136 0.67 -0.66 3.47
C ILE A 136 -0.46 -0.89 2.48
N PHE A 137 -1.61 -0.29 2.75
CA PHE A 137 -2.82 -0.47 1.96
C PHE A 137 -3.37 0.87 1.49
N LYS A 138 -3.89 0.87 0.27
CA LYS A 138 -4.74 1.95 -0.23
C LYS A 138 -6.09 1.90 0.47
N VAL A 139 -6.60 3.05 0.90
CA VAL A 139 -7.92 3.17 1.52
C VAL A 139 -8.93 3.65 0.50
N ILE A 140 -10.04 2.91 0.38
CA ILE A 140 -11.20 3.29 -0.42
C ILE A 140 -12.21 3.89 0.54
N LYS A 141 -12.47 5.19 0.42
CA LYS A 141 -13.32 5.93 1.36
C LYS A 141 -14.77 5.49 1.26
N GLY A 142 -15.38 5.24 2.42
CA GLY A 142 -16.80 4.92 2.52
C GLY A 142 -17.19 3.46 2.28
N GLU A 143 -16.26 2.61 1.86
CA GLU A 143 -16.53 1.20 1.60
C GLU A 143 -15.53 0.29 2.29
N LEU A 144 -16.02 -0.89 2.73
CA LEU A 144 -15.16 -2.00 3.15
C LEU A 144 -14.88 -2.85 1.91
N PRO A 145 -13.65 -2.86 1.40
CA PRO A 145 -13.33 -3.64 0.22
C PRO A 145 -13.40 -5.14 0.55
N LYS A 146 -13.86 -5.95 -0.40
CA LYS A 146 -13.80 -7.42 -0.31
C LYS A 146 -12.37 -7.92 -0.19
N LYS A 147 -11.39 -7.14 -0.68
CA LYS A 147 -9.96 -7.44 -0.64
C LYS A 147 -9.20 -6.14 -0.46
N LEU A 148 -8.28 -6.11 0.51
CA LEU A 148 -7.38 -5.00 0.74
C LEU A 148 -6.36 -4.91 -0.41
N GLU A 149 -6.17 -3.72 -0.97
CA GLU A 149 -5.16 -3.44 -1.98
C GLU A 149 -3.87 -3.02 -1.30
N GLU A 150 -2.89 -3.93 -1.28
CA GLU A 150 -1.56 -3.64 -0.73
C GLU A 150 -0.73 -2.89 -1.77
N ILE A 151 -0.07 -1.83 -1.33
CA ILE A 151 0.78 -0.95 -2.16
C ILE A 151 2.22 -0.93 -1.63
N VAL A 152 3.12 -0.32 -2.39
CA VAL A 152 4.57 -0.43 -2.15
C VAL A 152 5.01 0.36 -0.93
N ASP A 153 4.54 1.62 -0.79
CA ASP A 153 5.01 2.53 0.26
C ASP A 153 4.01 3.67 0.51
N ILE A 154 4.27 4.48 1.52
CA ILE A 154 3.62 5.76 1.78
C ILE A 154 4.43 6.91 1.19
N PRO A 155 3.80 8.04 0.80
CA PRO A 155 4.55 9.19 0.34
C PRO A 155 5.37 9.82 1.46
N SER A 156 6.53 10.41 1.12
CA SER A 156 7.25 11.29 2.03
C SER A 156 6.46 12.58 2.27
N ALA A 157 6.78 13.31 3.36
CA ALA A 157 6.15 14.59 3.68
C ALA A 157 6.27 15.61 2.54
N GLU A 158 7.41 15.65 1.84
CA GLU A 158 7.63 16.51 0.67
C GLU A 158 6.63 16.21 -0.47
N ASN A 159 6.29 14.93 -0.64
CA ASN A 159 5.39 14.48 -1.71
C ASN A 159 3.91 14.39 -1.29
N ALA A 160 3.61 14.55 0.00
CA ALA A 160 2.27 14.37 0.57
C ALA A 160 1.22 15.33 -0.02
N THR A 161 1.63 16.54 -0.42
CA THR A 161 0.77 17.55 -1.05
C THR A 161 0.74 17.47 -2.57
N ASN A 162 1.60 16.66 -3.20
CA ASN A 162 1.66 16.48 -4.63
C ASN A 162 0.67 15.39 -5.07
N GLU A 163 -0.52 15.81 -5.52
CA GLU A 163 -1.59 14.88 -5.91
C GLU A 163 -1.17 13.88 -6.98
N LYS A 164 -0.32 14.27 -7.93
CA LYS A 164 0.17 13.39 -8.99
C LYS A 164 1.03 12.26 -8.41
N LYS A 165 2.01 12.60 -7.56
CA LYS A 165 2.88 11.62 -6.89
C LYS A 165 2.10 10.71 -5.94
N VAL A 166 1.13 11.25 -5.21
CA VAL A 166 0.23 10.45 -4.35
C VAL A 166 -0.58 9.47 -5.18
N LYS A 167 -1.17 9.89 -6.30
CA LYS A 167 -1.93 8.99 -7.20
C LYS A 167 -1.04 7.92 -7.83
N GLU A 168 0.17 8.27 -8.25
CA GLU A 168 1.15 7.30 -8.77
C GLU A 168 1.44 6.22 -7.74
N LEU A 169 1.71 6.61 -6.49
CA LEU A 169 2.00 5.67 -5.41
C LEU A 169 0.80 4.77 -5.06
N LEU A 170 -0.41 5.32 -5.01
CA LEU A 170 -1.65 4.56 -4.77
C LEU A 170 -1.95 3.53 -5.88
N ASN A 171 -1.36 3.69 -7.06
CA ASN A 171 -1.50 2.77 -8.18
C ASN A 171 -0.34 1.77 -8.29
N GLN A 172 0.74 1.95 -7.52
CA GLN A 172 1.85 1.01 -7.49
C GLN A 172 1.48 -0.19 -6.62
N THR A 173 1.36 -1.34 -7.25
CA THR A 173 1.19 -2.60 -6.53
C THR A 173 2.52 -3.01 -5.87
N LYS A 174 2.43 -3.60 -4.69
CA LYS A 174 3.59 -4.09 -3.95
C LYS A 174 4.40 -5.08 -4.80
N ALA A 175 5.72 -4.88 -4.85
CA ALA A 175 6.63 -5.90 -5.34
C ALA A 175 6.63 -7.07 -4.35
N PHE A 176 6.27 -8.27 -4.85
CA PHE A 176 6.27 -9.47 -4.03
C PHE A 176 7.71 -9.93 -3.74
N THR A 177 7.95 -10.46 -2.53
CA THR A 177 9.12 -11.26 -2.28
C THR A 177 9.07 -12.53 -3.13
N ARG A 178 10.22 -13.20 -3.33
CA ARG A 178 10.29 -14.47 -4.10
C ARG A 178 9.25 -15.49 -3.62
N ASP A 179 9.10 -15.64 -2.30
CA ASP A 179 8.17 -16.61 -1.70
C ASP A 179 6.70 -16.20 -1.85
N GLU A 180 6.40 -14.91 -1.74
CA GLU A 180 5.07 -14.37 -2.01
C GLU A 180 4.71 -14.54 -3.48
N PHE A 181 5.66 -14.27 -4.39
CA PHE A 181 5.49 -14.45 -5.81
C PHE A 181 5.25 -15.92 -6.17
N SER A 182 6.04 -16.84 -5.62
CA SER A 182 5.87 -18.29 -5.82
C SER A 182 4.50 -18.77 -5.33
N ARG A 183 4.06 -18.33 -4.15
CA ARG A 183 2.72 -18.65 -3.63
C ARG A 183 1.60 -18.07 -4.50
N LEU A 184 1.78 -16.87 -5.02
CA LEU A 184 0.81 -16.25 -5.94
C LEU A 184 0.73 -17.03 -7.25
N LEU A 185 1.86 -17.37 -7.86
CA LEU A 185 1.92 -18.20 -9.07
C LEU A 185 1.22 -19.54 -8.87
N TYR A 186 1.51 -20.23 -7.77
CA TYR A 186 0.85 -21.49 -7.43
C TYR A 186 -0.66 -21.33 -7.29
N LYS A 187 -1.12 -20.25 -6.65
CA LYS A 187 -2.55 -19.95 -6.55
C LYS A 187 -3.18 -19.67 -7.91
N CYS A 188 -2.54 -18.86 -8.76
CA CYS A 188 -3.00 -18.59 -10.12
C CYS A 188 -3.09 -19.89 -10.95
N HIS A 189 -2.03 -20.71 -10.87
CA HIS A 189 -1.98 -22.01 -11.52
C HIS A 189 -3.17 -22.89 -11.14
N ASN A 190 -3.47 -23.01 -9.83
CA ASN A 190 -4.59 -23.82 -9.36
C ASN A 190 -5.95 -23.26 -9.81
N ILE A 191 -6.11 -21.92 -9.82
CA ILE A 191 -7.36 -21.29 -10.28
C ILE A 191 -7.59 -21.58 -11.76
N ILE A 192 -6.58 -21.34 -12.61
CA ILE A 192 -6.67 -21.55 -14.06
C ILE A 192 -6.91 -23.04 -14.36
N ARG A 193 -6.13 -23.92 -13.76
CA ARG A 193 -6.28 -25.36 -13.94
C ARG A 193 -7.67 -25.86 -13.55
N ASN A 194 -8.21 -25.42 -12.43
CA ASN A 194 -9.50 -25.90 -11.94
C ASN A 194 -10.68 -25.30 -12.73
N ASN A 195 -10.59 -24.05 -13.15
CA ASN A 195 -11.65 -23.39 -13.91
C ASN A 195 -11.73 -23.90 -15.36
N ASP A 196 -10.56 -24.01 -16.01
CA ASP A 196 -10.49 -24.33 -17.44
C ASP A 196 -10.15 -25.80 -17.70
N LYS A 197 -10.06 -26.62 -16.64
CA LYS A 197 -9.70 -28.06 -16.70
C LYS A 197 -8.42 -28.34 -17.48
N LEU A 198 -7.44 -27.43 -17.38
CA LEU A 198 -6.18 -27.53 -18.09
C LEU A 198 -5.20 -28.47 -17.38
N SER A 199 -4.26 -29.04 -18.16
CA SER A 199 -3.10 -29.71 -17.59
C SER A 199 -2.22 -28.72 -16.82
N PRO A 200 -1.33 -29.18 -15.90
CA PRO A 200 -0.40 -28.31 -15.21
C PRO A 200 0.46 -27.46 -16.15
N GLU A 201 0.94 -28.05 -17.23
CA GLU A 201 1.77 -27.39 -18.24
C GLU A 201 1.00 -26.29 -19.00
N ALA A 202 -0.23 -26.61 -19.41
CA ALA A 202 -1.09 -25.64 -20.11
C ALA A 202 -1.48 -24.47 -19.19
N ALA A 203 -1.74 -24.71 -17.90
CA ALA A 203 -2.03 -23.65 -16.93
C ALA A 203 -0.80 -22.75 -16.69
N PHE A 204 0.40 -23.32 -16.69
CA PHE A 204 1.64 -22.55 -16.59
C PHE A 204 1.89 -21.69 -17.83
N ASP A 205 1.60 -22.22 -19.02
CA ASP A 205 1.69 -21.47 -20.29
C ASP A 205 0.78 -20.23 -20.26
N GLU A 206 -0.46 -20.37 -19.81
CA GLU A 206 -1.39 -19.24 -19.66
C GLU A 206 -0.88 -18.17 -18.69
N ILE A 207 -0.29 -18.56 -17.57
CA ILE A 207 0.35 -17.61 -16.63
C ILE A 207 1.49 -16.89 -17.30
N SER A 208 2.33 -17.60 -18.04
CA SER A 208 3.48 -17.02 -18.76
C SER A 208 3.02 -15.97 -19.77
N LYS A 209 1.95 -16.24 -20.54
CA LYS A 209 1.35 -15.27 -21.46
C LYS A 209 0.92 -13.99 -20.74
N ILE A 210 0.26 -14.10 -19.59
CA ILE A 210 -0.16 -12.93 -18.78
C ILE A 210 1.05 -12.12 -18.32
N LEU A 211 2.13 -12.79 -17.87
CA LEU A 211 3.35 -12.13 -17.44
C LEU A 211 4.03 -11.38 -18.59
N PHE A 212 4.12 -11.99 -19.78
CA PHE A 212 4.68 -11.32 -20.97
C PHE A 212 3.89 -10.09 -21.38
N ILE A 213 2.55 -10.17 -21.38
CA ILE A 213 1.67 -9.03 -21.65
C ILE A 213 1.94 -7.90 -20.63
N LYS A 214 2.03 -8.25 -19.34
CA LYS A 214 2.29 -7.27 -18.28
C LYS A 214 3.64 -6.59 -18.47
N ILE A 215 4.71 -7.35 -18.68
CA ILE A 215 6.07 -6.83 -18.86
C ILE A 215 6.11 -5.88 -20.07
N ARG A 216 5.51 -6.28 -21.19
CA ARG A 216 5.49 -5.45 -22.40
C ARG A 216 4.74 -4.15 -22.17
N TYR A 217 3.53 -4.22 -21.61
CA TYR A 217 2.70 -3.05 -21.32
C TYR A 217 3.41 -2.04 -20.42
N GLU A 218 4.04 -2.50 -19.35
CA GLU A 218 4.74 -1.63 -18.39
C GLU A 218 6.03 -1.04 -18.98
N ARG A 219 6.73 -1.78 -19.85
CA ARG A 219 7.92 -1.29 -20.56
C ARG A 219 7.57 -0.20 -21.57
N ASP A 220 6.53 -0.38 -22.35
CA ASP A 220 6.13 0.59 -23.40
C ASP A 220 5.59 1.88 -22.81
N ASN A 221 5.06 1.85 -21.60
CA ASN A 221 4.56 3.03 -20.88
C ASN A 221 5.62 3.66 -19.97
N THR A 222 6.90 3.39 -20.19
CA THR A 222 8.05 4.00 -19.47
C THR A 222 7.95 3.94 -17.95
N GLY A 223 7.37 2.87 -17.41
CA GLY A 223 7.19 2.65 -15.97
C GLY A 223 6.16 3.56 -15.29
N THR A 224 5.43 4.39 -16.05
CA THR A 224 4.42 5.29 -15.50
C THR A 224 3.02 4.67 -15.42
N GLN A 225 2.78 3.60 -16.17
CA GLN A 225 1.50 2.88 -16.16
C GLN A 225 1.72 1.40 -15.82
N ILE A 226 1.07 0.96 -14.75
CA ILE A 226 1.08 -0.44 -14.32
C ILE A 226 -0.06 -1.18 -15.02
N PHE A 227 0.20 -2.40 -15.47
CA PHE A 227 -0.83 -3.30 -16.00
C PHE A 227 -1.73 -3.78 -14.87
N SER A 228 -2.71 -2.96 -14.54
CA SER A 228 -3.72 -3.19 -13.50
C SER A 228 -5.00 -3.79 -14.08
N LYS A 229 -5.91 -4.24 -13.22
CA LYS A 229 -7.26 -4.64 -13.62
C LYS A 229 -7.98 -3.52 -14.40
N ASP A 230 -7.84 -2.26 -13.94
CA ASP A 230 -8.47 -1.12 -14.61
C ASP A 230 -7.86 -0.86 -15.99
N ALA A 231 -6.54 -1.00 -16.14
CA ALA A 231 -5.87 -0.92 -17.44
C ALA A 231 -6.37 -2.01 -18.38
N PHE A 232 -6.46 -3.25 -17.89
CA PHE A 232 -7.00 -4.38 -18.66
C PHE A 232 -8.44 -4.12 -19.12
N VAL A 233 -9.32 -3.67 -18.23
CA VAL A 233 -10.72 -3.37 -18.58
C VAL A 233 -10.81 -2.27 -19.63
N LYS A 234 -10.08 -1.17 -19.48
CA LYS A 234 -10.05 -0.07 -20.45
C LYS A 234 -9.57 -0.53 -21.82
N LEU A 235 -8.52 -1.35 -21.88
CA LEU A 235 -8.02 -1.91 -23.14
C LEU A 235 -9.03 -2.85 -23.78
N LYS A 236 -9.69 -3.71 -22.98
CA LYS A 236 -10.74 -4.62 -23.44
C LYS A 236 -11.93 -3.86 -24.01
N ASP A 237 -12.36 -2.80 -23.35
CA ASP A 237 -13.48 -1.97 -23.81
C ASP A 237 -13.12 -1.22 -25.10
N ALA A 238 -11.90 -0.72 -25.22
CA ALA A 238 -11.43 -0.09 -26.45
C ALA A 238 -11.38 -1.10 -27.61
N TYR A 239 -10.85 -2.29 -27.36
CA TYR A 239 -10.83 -3.37 -28.35
C TYR A 239 -12.22 -3.76 -28.81
N ASN A 240 -13.15 -3.98 -27.88
CA ASN A 240 -14.53 -4.39 -28.17
C ASN A 240 -15.31 -3.37 -29.01
N ARG A 241 -14.95 -2.07 -28.90
CA ARG A 241 -15.53 -1.02 -29.75
C ARG A 241 -15.03 -1.05 -31.20
N MET A 242 -13.84 -1.60 -31.42
CA MET A 242 -13.16 -1.55 -32.72
C MET A 242 -13.08 -2.91 -33.40
N LYS A 243 -13.37 -4.01 -32.69
CA LYS A 243 -13.22 -5.36 -33.22
C LYS A 243 -14.23 -5.67 -34.33
N SER A 244 -13.81 -6.37 -35.38
CA SER A 244 -14.69 -6.99 -36.37
C SER A 244 -15.42 -8.22 -35.79
N LYS A 245 -16.43 -8.74 -36.53
CA LYS A 245 -17.18 -9.94 -36.08
C LYS A 245 -16.31 -11.19 -35.91
N ASP A 246 -15.26 -11.31 -36.75
CA ASP A 246 -14.37 -12.48 -36.78
C ASP A 246 -13.07 -12.26 -35.99
N ALA A 247 -13.00 -11.17 -35.21
CA ALA A 247 -11.80 -10.88 -34.44
C ALA A 247 -11.64 -11.86 -33.27
N PRO A 248 -10.40 -12.25 -32.91
CA PRO A 248 -10.13 -13.16 -31.80
C PRO A 248 -10.61 -12.57 -30.47
N GLU A 249 -10.68 -13.38 -29.45
CA GLU A 249 -10.92 -12.89 -28.10
C GLU A 249 -9.83 -11.91 -27.66
N PHE A 250 -10.20 -10.90 -26.86
CA PHE A 250 -9.31 -9.81 -26.47
C PHE A 250 -7.98 -10.29 -25.90
N TYR A 251 -7.99 -11.32 -25.04
CA TYR A 251 -6.77 -11.85 -24.43
C TYR A 251 -5.81 -12.45 -25.49
N GLN A 252 -6.34 -13.22 -26.44
CA GLN A 252 -5.56 -13.78 -27.54
C GLN A 252 -4.99 -12.68 -28.43
N PHE A 253 -5.79 -11.69 -28.80
CA PHE A 253 -5.34 -10.52 -29.53
C PHE A 253 -4.19 -9.80 -28.83
N LEU A 254 -4.33 -9.56 -27.53
CA LEU A 254 -3.33 -8.86 -26.73
C LEU A 254 -2.01 -9.63 -26.64
N PHE A 255 -2.09 -10.96 -26.53
CA PHE A 255 -0.90 -11.81 -26.51
C PHE A 255 -0.19 -11.87 -27.88
N GLU A 256 -0.93 -12.03 -28.99
CA GLU A 256 -0.32 -11.99 -30.34
C GLU A 256 0.35 -10.65 -30.61
N LYS A 257 -0.30 -9.54 -30.29
CA LYS A 257 0.32 -8.21 -30.37
C LYS A 257 1.58 -8.10 -29.54
N THR A 258 1.58 -8.66 -28.34
CA THR A 258 2.77 -8.69 -27.46
C THR A 258 3.92 -9.45 -28.11
N LYS A 259 3.67 -10.58 -28.76
CA LYS A 259 4.69 -11.35 -29.50
C LYS A 259 5.26 -10.57 -30.67
N GLU A 260 4.40 -9.93 -31.46
CA GLU A 260 4.83 -9.09 -32.59
C GLU A 260 5.72 -7.93 -32.14
N ASP A 261 5.39 -7.32 -31.03
CA ASP A 261 6.15 -6.20 -30.48
C ASP A 261 7.51 -6.64 -29.92
N PHE A 262 7.58 -7.80 -29.25
CA PHE A 262 8.88 -8.38 -28.85
C PHE A 262 9.74 -8.80 -30.04
N ALA A 263 9.15 -9.28 -31.15
CA ALA A 263 9.88 -9.64 -32.36
C ALA A 263 10.50 -8.42 -33.05
N LYS A 264 9.97 -7.23 -32.89
CA LYS A 264 10.53 -5.98 -33.44
C LYS A 264 11.73 -5.44 -32.65
N ASP A 265 11.91 -5.89 -31.42
CA ASP A 265 13.00 -5.47 -30.52
C ASP A 265 14.29 -6.29 -30.75
N ASN A 266 14.27 -7.36 -31.54
CA ASN A 266 15.41 -8.19 -31.98
C ASN A 266 15.83 -7.80 -33.38
#